data_f1397ce559b90d5ef540741ff36bb318
#
_entry.id   f1397ce559b90d5ef540741ff36bb318
#
_cell.length_a   1.000
_cell.length_b   1.000
_cell.length_c   1.000
_cell.angle_alpha   90.00
_cell.angle_beta   90.00
_cell.angle_gamma   90.00
#
_symmetry.space_group_name_H-M   'P 1'
#
loop_
_entity.id
_entity.type
_entity.pdbx_description
1 polymer ?
#
loop_
_entity_poly.entity_id
_entity_poly.type
_entity_poly.pdbx_seq_one_letter_code
_entity_poly.pdbx_strand_id
1 'polypeptide(L)'
;MSISKYQVFLKVVACGSFSKAAEALSFTQSGISHAINSLESELSVTLLSRNRGGVVLTADGRAVLPKIEKLCSAHHALIQTVEGLKDMDSGLVKIATFSSVSAQWLPRILKSFGQLYPNIEFEVVTGDFYDQIESWIASGAVDCGFLRLPSVKRLQTYQLHRDELQVIMPWDHPYADCDPFPVSALA
;
A
#
# COMPACT_ATOMS: atom_id res chain seq x y z
N MET A 1 -13.56 -5.91 -14.04
CA MET A 1 -13.30 -4.46 -14.23
C MET A 1 -12.12 -4.27 -15.17
N SER A 2 -12.22 -3.39 -16.15
CA SER A 2 -11.07 -3.11 -17.02
C SER A 2 -10.08 -2.24 -16.26
N ILE A 3 -8.81 -2.69 -16.13
CA ILE A 3 -7.73 -1.91 -15.53
C ILE A 3 -7.48 -0.70 -16.44
N SER A 4 -7.56 0.52 -15.89
CA SER A 4 -7.27 1.72 -16.64
C SER A 4 -5.76 1.86 -16.89
N LYS A 5 -5.37 2.50 -17.99
CA LYS A 5 -3.97 2.79 -18.30
C LYS A 5 -3.25 3.59 -17.19
N TYR A 6 -3.98 4.36 -16.40
CA TYR A 6 -3.46 5.07 -15.23
C TYR A 6 -3.02 4.10 -14.11
N GLN A 7 -3.81 3.04 -13.85
CA GLN A 7 -3.44 2.00 -12.88
C GLN A 7 -2.23 1.19 -13.35
N VAL A 8 -2.16 0.90 -14.66
CA VAL A 8 -0.99 0.26 -15.27
C VAL A 8 0.26 1.11 -15.05
N PHE A 9 0.16 2.45 -15.29
CA PHE A 9 1.28 3.36 -15.06
C PHE A 9 1.74 3.33 -13.58
N LEU A 10 0.83 3.44 -12.61
CA LEU A 10 1.17 3.36 -11.19
C LEU A 10 1.85 2.04 -10.83
N LYS A 11 1.38 0.93 -11.42
CA LYS A 11 1.99 -0.39 -11.18
C LYS A 11 3.39 -0.51 -11.77
N VAL A 12 3.62 0.04 -12.98
CA VAL A 12 4.97 0.08 -13.59
C VAL A 12 5.92 0.92 -12.76
N VAL A 13 5.48 2.07 -12.25
CA VAL A 13 6.26 2.92 -11.36
C VAL A 13 6.63 2.17 -10.07
N ALA A 14 5.67 1.52 -9.42
CA ALA A 14 5.87 0.78 -8.19
C ALA A 14 6.83 -0.42 -8.35
N CYS A 15 6.75 -1.13 -9.50
CA CYS A 15 7.59 -2.30 -9.77
C CYS A 15 8.98 -1.92 -10.35
N GLY A 16 9.17 -0.69 -10.87
CA GLY A 16 10.36 -0.27 -11.59
C GLY A 16 10.65 -1.11 -12.85
N SER A 17 9.68 -1.88 -13.35
CA SER A 17 9.85 -2.84 -14.44
C SER A 17 8.53 -3.16 -15.13
N PHE A 18 8.54 -3.13 -16.46
CA PHE A 18 7.39 -3.56 -17.27
C PHE A 18 7.06 -5.04 -17.09
N SER A 19 8.08 -5.90 -17.01
CA SER A 19 7.87 -7.34 -16.85
C SER A 19 7.28 -7.69 -15.48
N LYS A 20 7.81 -7.10 -14.40
CA LYS A 20 7.25 -7.30 -13.05
C LYS A 20 5.83 -6.74 -12.92
N ALA A 21 5.55 -5.59 -13.54
CA ALA A 21 4.20 -5.05 -13.57
C ALA A 21 3.22 -5.92 -14.36
N ALA A 22 3.68 -6.49 -15.48
CA ALA A 22 2.89 -7.42 -16.29
C ALA A 22 2.52 -8.68 -15.49
N GLU A 23 3.49 -9.28 -14.82
CA GLU A 23 3.29 -10.42 -13.94
C GLU A 23 2.30 -10.12 -12.81
N ALA A 24 2.51 -8.99 -12.11
CA ALA A 24 1.65 -8.57 -11.00
C ALA A 24 0.22 -8.20 -11.39
N LEU A 25 -0.03 -7.87 -12.66
CA LEU A 25 -1.35 -7.55 -13.20
C LEU A 25 -1.95 -8.68 -14.03
N SER A 26 -1.27 -9.82 -14.18
CA SER A 26 -1.66 -10.93 -15.05
C SER A 26 -1.86 -10.49 -16.52
N PHE A 27 -0.99 -9.59 -16.99
CA PHE A 27 -0.95 -9.10 -18.37
C PHE A 27 0.32 -9.55 -19.08
N THR A 28 0.34 -9.40 -20.41
CA THR A 28 1.58 -9.53 -21.18
C THR A 28 2.41 -8.25 -21.09
N GLN A 29 3.73 -8.35 -21.18
CA GLN A 29 4.60 -7.17 -21.22
C GLN A 29 4.28 -6.25 -22.40
N SER A 30 3.88 -6.80 -23.55
CA SER A 30 3.43 -6.02 -24.71
C SER A 30 2.14 -5.24 -24.41
N GLY A 31 1.20 -5.85 -23.68
CA GLY A 31 -0.03 -5.18 -23.23
C GLY A 31 0.25 -4.00 -22.29
N ILE A 32 1.16 -4.19 -21.33
CA ILE A 32 1.62 -3.09 -20.43
C ILE A 32 2.29 -1.98 -21.25
N SER A 33 3.21 -2.33 -22.16
CA SER A 33 3.88 -1.33 -23.02
C SER A 33 2.88 -0.55 -23.88
N HIS A 34 1.89 -1.23 -24.46
CA HIS A 34 0.84 -0.58 -25.24
C HIS A 34 0.00 0.39 -24.37
N ALA A 35 -0.39 -0.03 -23.17
CA ALA A 35 -1.14 0.81 -22.25
C ALA A 35 -0.37 2.09 -21.86
N ILE A 36 0.93 1.97 -21.58
CA ILE A 36 1.80 3.11 -21.27
C ILE A 36 1.94 4.04 -22.48
N ASN A 37 2.26 3.50 -23.66
CA ASN A 37 2.37 4.30 -24.88
C ASN A 37 1.06 5.04 -25.21
N SER A 38 -0.08 4.37 -25.01
CA SER A 38 -1.41 4.99 -25.16
C SER A 38 -1.64 6.14 -24.19
N LEU A 39 -1.20 5.99 -22.93
CA LEU A 39 -1.29 7.04 -21.92
C LEU A 39 -0.40 8.24 -22.27
N GLU A 40 0.86 7.99 -22.62
CA GLU A 40 1.82 9.03 -23.01
C GLU A 40 1.35 9.78 -24.26
N SER A 41 0.78 9.06 -25.24
CA SER A 41 0.21 9.67 -26.45
C SER A 41 -1.00 10.54 -26.11
N GLU A 42 -1.91 10.09 -25.23
CA GLU A 42 -3.09 10.87 -24.83
C GLU A 42 -2.70 12.15 -24.09
N LEU A 43 -1.69 12.06 -23.22
CA LEU A 43 -1.20 13.21 -22.46
C LEU A 43 -0.19 14.06 -23.25
N SER A 44 0.26 13.58 -24.40
CA SER A 44 1.31 14.21 -25.25
C SER A 44 2.60 14.47 -24.50
N VAL A 45 2.95 13.61 -23.52
CA VAL A 45 4.19 13.70 -22.73
C VAL A 45 4.76 12.30 -22.48
N THR A 46 6.08 12.20 -22.36
CA THR A 46 6.76 10.96 -21.97
C THR A 46 6.86 10.90 -20.46
N LEU A 47 6.25 9.89 -19.85
CA LEU A 47 6.18 9.73 -18.40
C LEU A 47 7.28 8.85 -17.84
N LEU A 48 7.73 7.86 -18.63
CA LEU A 48 8.69 6.85 -18.22
C LEU A 48 9.90 6.84 -19.16
N SER A 49 11.08 6.59 -18.60
CA SER A 49 12.30 6.32 -19.35
C SER A 49 12.92 5.01 -18.90
N ARG A 50 13.62 4.34 -19.82
CA ARG A 50 14.36 3.10 -19.56
C ARG A 50 15.83 3.41 -19.35
N ASN A 51 16.41 2.86 -18.30
CA ASN A 51 17.84 2.91 -18.06
C ASN A 51 18.38 1.52 -17.70
N ARG A 52 19.70 1.41 -17.42
CA ARG A 52 20.34 0.13 -17.06
C ARG A 52 19.80 -0.45 -15.75
N GLY A 53 19.19 0.35 -14.89
CA GLY A 53 18.59 -0.06 -13.61
C GLY A 53 17.09 -0.36 -13.68
N GLY A 54 16.47 -0.24 -14.86
CA GLY A 54 15.03 -0.50 -15.03
C GLY A 54 14.25 0.69 -15.59
N VAL A 55 13.05 0.90 -15.09
CA VAL A 55 12.12 1.96 -15.49
C VAL A 55 12.14 3.07 -14.45
N VAL A 56 12.30 4.31 -14.88
CA VAL A 56 12.29 5.49 -14.02
C VAL A 56 11.35 6.56 -14.58
N LEU A 57 10.82 7.39 -13.68
CA LEU A 57 10.00 8.53 -14.05
C LEU A 57 10.84 9.62 -14.72
N THR A 58 10.31 10.21 -15.79
CA THR A 58 10.81 11.47 -16.35
C THR A 58 10.51 12.65 -15.43
N ALA A 59 10.93 13.86 -15.77
CA ALA A 59 10.51 15.08 -15.07
C ALA A 59 8.99 15.26 -15.13
N ASP A 60 8.41 15.08 -16.31
CA ASP A 60 6.96 15.16 -16.53
C ASP A 60 6.22 14.04 -15.78
N GLY A 61 6.75 12.82 -15.81
CA GLY A 61 6.22 11.69 -15.04
C GLY A 61 6.13 11.97 -13.54
N ARG A 62 7.18 12.58 -12.96
CA ARG A 62 7.17 13.00 -11.54
C ARG A 62 6.13 14.09 -11.26
N ALA A 63 5.96 15.03 -12.16
CA ALA A 63 4.98 16.10 -11.99
C ALA A 63 3.54 15.59 -12.09
N VAL A 64 3.28 14.61 -12.97
CA VAL A 64 1.94 14.07 -13.25
C VAL A 64 1.56 12.96 -12.26
N LEU A 65 2.50 12.20 -11.72
CA LEU A 65 2.27 11.08 -10.80
C LEU A 65 1.26 11.40 -9.68
N PRO A 66 1.40 12.48 -8.88
CA PRO A 66 0.46 12.75 -7.79
C PRO A 66 -0.95 13.09 -8.27
N LYS A 67 -1.12 13.51 -9.52
CA LYS A 67 -2.44 13.75 -10.12
C LYS A 67 -3.10 12.45 -10.57
N ILE A 68 -2.31 11.54 -11.14
CA ILE A 68 -2.76 10.20 -11.50
C ILE A 68 -3.16 9.40 -10.25
N GLU A 69 -2.39 9.48 -9.17
CA GLU A 69 -2.73 8.86 -7.89
C GLU A 69 -4.09 9.35 -7.38
N LYS A 70 -4.31 10.68 -7.38
CA LYS A 70 -5.60 11.27 -6.97
C LYS A 70 -6.74 10.84 -7.88
N LEU A 71 -6.52 10.75 -9.18
CA LEU A 71 -7.53 10.29 -10.14
C LEU A 71 -7.94 8.83 -9.86
N CYS A 72 -6.96 7.95 -9.67
CA CYS A 72 -7.23 6.55 -9.36
C CYS A 72 -7.91 6.38 -8.00
N SER A 73 -7.52 7.16 -7.00
CA SER A 73 -8.18 7.19 -5.69
C SER A 73 -9.63 7.65 -5.78
N ALA A 74 -9.90 8.74 -6.51
CA ALA A 74 -11.26 9.23 -6.70
C ALA A 74 -12.14 8.22 -7.47
N HIS A 75 -11.56 7.55 -8.48
CA HIS A 75 -12.25 6.48 -9.20
C HIS A 75 -12.57 5.31 -8.28
N HIS A 76 -11.61 4.89 -7.44
CA HIS A 76 -11.84 3.83 -6.47
C HIS A 76 -12.95 4.19 -5.48
N ALA A 77 -12.93 5.40 -4.91
CA ALA A 77 -13.97 5.90 -4.01
C ALA A 77 -15.36 5.92 -4.69
N LEU A 78 -15.43 6.30 -5.96
CA LEU A 78 -16.68 6.25 -6.74
C LEU A 78 -17.22 4.80 -6.83
N ILE A 79 -16.36 3.84 -7.18
CA ILE A 79 -16.76 2.44 -7.28
C ILE A 79 -17.23 1.91 -5.93
N GLN A 80 -16.51 2.19 -4.85
CA GLN A 80 -16.92 1.84 -3.49
C GLN A 80 -18.28 2.42 -3.10
N THR A 81 -18.53 3.70 -3.45
CA THR A 81 -19.84 4.33 -3.21
C THR A 81 -20.95 3.61 -3.98
N VAL A 82 -20.73 3.26 -5.24
CA VAL A 82 -21.72 2.56 -6.08
C VAL A 82 -21.97 1.13 -5.56
N GLU A 83 -20.93 0.43 -5.13
CA GLU A 83 -21.04 -0.91 -4.52
C GLU A 83 -21.83 -0.84 -3.21
N GLY A 84 -21.55 0.12 -2.35
CA GLY A 84 -22.31 0.37 -1.12
C GLY A 84 -23.78 0.75 -1.31
N LEU A 85 -24.15 1.25 -2.50
CA LEU A 85 -25.56 1.50 -2.84
C LEU A 85 -26.31 0.23 -3.27
N LYS A 86 -25.59 -0.81 -3.68
CA LYS A 86 -26.21 -2.04 -4.21
C LYS A 86 -26.50 -3.08 -3.15
N ASP A 87 -25.59 -3.26 -2.21
CA ASP A 87 -25.74 -4.16 -1.06
C ASP A 87 -24.68 -3.81 -0.02
N MET A 88 -25.10 -3.41 1.19
CA MET A 88 -24.18 -3.09 2.29
C MET A 88 -23.41 -4.32 2.82
N ASP A 89 -23.78 -5.52 2.37
CA ASP A 89 -23.26 -6.79 2.89
C ASP A 89 -22.24 -7.47 1.96
N SER A 90 -21.83 -6.84 0.88
CA SER A 90 -20.85 -7.41 -0.08
C SER A 90 -19.83 -6.39 -0.53
N GLY A 91 -18.60 -6.81 -0.79
CA GLY A 91 -17.55 -5.95 -1.32
C GLY A 91 -16.15 -6.49 -1.04
N LEU A 92 -15.13 -5.76 -1.54
CA LEU A 92 -13.72 -6.05 -1.31
C LEU A 92 -13.09 -4.92 -0.48
N VAL A 93 -12.55 -5.26 0.68
CA VAL A 93 -11.80 -4.34 1.54
C VAL A 93 -10.31 -4.63 1.44
N LYS A 94 -9.53 -3.64 1.01
CA LYS A 94 -8.07 -3.73 0.90
C LYS A 94 -7.41 -3.15 2.13
N ILE A 95 -6.62 -3.97 2.82
CA ILE A 95 -5.96 -3.61 4.08
C ILE A 95 -4.45 -3.62 3.88
N ALA A 96 -3.78 -2.50 4.13
CA ALA A 96 -2.33 -2.46 4.20
C ALA A 96 -1.84 -2.68 5.64
N THR A 97 -0.80 -3.48 5.80
CA THR A 97 -0.29 -3.81 7.13
C THR A 97 1.19 -4.19 7.08
N PHE A 98 1.79 -4.37 8.23
CA PHE A 98 3.14 -4.94 8.39
C PHE A 98 3.06 -6.36 8.97
N SER A 99 4.15 -7.11 8.84
CA SER A 99 4.19 -8.55 9.05
C SER A 99 3.65 -9.02 10.40
N SER A 100 3.93 -8.31 11.50
CA SER A 100 3.47 -8.72 12.82
C SER A 100 1.95 -8.64 12.98
N VAL A 101 1.30 -7.61 12.45
CA VAL A 101 -0.15 -7.46 12.48
C VAL A 101 -0.81 -8.47 11.55
N SER A 102 -0.27 -8.67 10.33
CA SER A 102 -0.82 -9.65 9.40
C SER A 102 -0.76 -11.08 9.93
N ALA A 103 0.28 -11.42 10.71
CA ALA A 103 0.46 -12.76 11.26
C ALA A 103 -0.33 -12.98 12.57
N GLN A 104 -0.42 -11.97 13.44
CA GLN A 104 -0.93 -12.16 14.80
C GLN A 104 -2.37 -11.67 15.00
N TRP A 105 -2.73 -10.52 14.43
CA TRP A 105 -4.02 -9.88 14.71
C TRP A 105 -5.06 -10.16 13.62
N LEU A 106 -4.70 -9.94 12.36
CA LEU A 106 -5.64 -10.02 11.25
C LEU A 106 -6.34 -11.38 11.11
N PRO A 107 -5.69 -12.55 11.26
CA PRO A 107 -6.37 -13.82 11.05
C PRO A 107 -7.59 -14.00 11.96
N ARG A 108 -7.50 -13.57 13.22
CA ARG A 108 -8.60 -13.65 14.18
C ARG A 108 -9.69 -12.64 13.87
N ILE A 109 -9.32 -11.41 13.54
CA ILE A 109 -10.24 -10.33 13.19
C ILE A 109 -11.04 -10.71 11.94
N LEU A 110 -10.34 -11.10 10.85
CA LEU A 110 -10.97 -11.44 9.59
C LEU A 110 -11.88 -12.67 9.71
N LYS A 111 -11.48 -13.68 10.50
CA LYS A 111 -12.32 -14.83 10.79
C LYS A 111 -13.63 -14.43 11.48
N SER A 112 -13.56 -13.61 12.52
CA SER A 112 -14.74 -13.15 13.27
C SER A 112 -15.63 -12.25 12.40
N PHE A 113 -15.03 -11.37 11.59
CA PHE A 113 -15.75 -10.49 10.70
C PHE A 113 -16.46 -11.26 9.58
N GLY A 114 -15.80 -12.26 8.96
CA GLY A 114 -16.39 -13.08 7.91
C GLY A 114 -17.56 -13.95 8.38
N GLN A 115 -17.69 -14.23 9.68
CA GLN A 115 -18.87 -14.89 10.24
C GLN A 115 -20.11 -13.97 10.24
N LEU A 116 -19.90 -12.66 10.41
CA LEU A 116 -20.96 -11.66 10.42
C LEU A 116 -21.30 -11.15 9.01
N TYR A 117 -20.28 -11.06 8.16
CA TYR A 117 -20.37 -10.48 6.81
C TYR A 117 -19.72 -11.42 5.79
N PRO A 118 -20.35 -12.55 5.42
CA PRO A 118 -19.74 -13.61 4.63
C PRO A 118 -19.44 -13.21 3.17
N ASN A 119 -20.07 -12.17 2.67
CA ASN A 119 -19.90 -11.69 1.30
C ASN A 119 -18.87 -10.55 1.17
N ILE A 120 -18.21 -10.15 2.30
CA ILE A 120 -17.13 -9.19 2.27
C ILE A 120 -15.80 -9.93 2.15
N GLU A 121 -15.09 -9.66 1.06
CA GLU A 121 -13.76 -10.19 0.80
C GLU A 121 -12.68 -9.23 1.33
N PHE A 122 -11.53 -9.78 1.73
CA PHE A 122 -10.39 -8.99 2.20
C PHE A 122 -9.16 -9.29 1.36
N GLU A 123 -8.52 -8.22 0.87
CA GLU A 123 -7.19 -8.27 0.27
C GLU A 123 -6.19 -7.64 1.24
N VAL A 124 -5.23 -8.42 1.73
CA VAL A 124 -4.21 -7.94 2.67
C VAL A 124 -2.91 -7.72 1.93
N VAL A 125 -2.39 -6.49 1.98
CA VAL A 125 -1.12 -6.10 1.37
C VAL A 125 -0.13 -5.78 2.48
N THR A 126 1.03 -6.43 2.46
CA THR A 126 2.08 -6.20 3.45
C THR A 126 3.11 -5.20 2.93
N GLY A 127 3.39 -4.17 3.71
CA GLY A 127 4.46 -3.20 3.44
C GLY A 127 5.61 -3.38 4.41
N ASP A 128 6.83 -3.09 3.94
CA ASP A 128 8.05 -3.16 4.76
C ASP A 128 8.26 -1.88 5.59
N PHE A 129 7.71 -0.75 5.14
CA PHE A 129 7.89 0.56 5.76
C PHE A 129 6.54 1.25 6.01
N TYR A 130 6.45 2.00 7.11
CA TYR A 130 5.22 2.73 7.50
C TYR A 130 4.85 3.83 6.50
N ASP A 131 5.82 4.54 5.95
CA ASP A 131 5.61 5.58 4.93
C ASP A 131 5.04 5.02 3.62
N GLN A 132 5.37 3.78 3.27
CA GLN A 132 4.78 3.06 2.17
C GLN A 132 3.29 2.78 2.41
N ILE A 133 2.94 2.28 3.60
CA ILE A 133 1.55 2.03 4.00
C ILE A 133 0.76 3.35 4.02
N GLU A 134 1.31 4.41 4.61
CA GLU A 134 0.70 5.75 4.58
C GLU A 134 0.46 6.25 3.16
N SER A 135 1.40 5.98 2.25
CA SER A 135 1.28 6.36 0.85
C SER A 135 0.16 5.60 0.14
N TRP A 136 0.02 4.31 0.39
CA TRP A 136 -1.05 3.50 -0.16
C TRP A 136 -2.43 3.94 0.33
N ILE A 137 -2.57 4.27 1.63
CA ILE A 137 -3.83 4.78 2.17
C ILE A 137 -4.13 6.17 1.58
N ALA A 138 -3.15 7.06 1.56
CA ALA A 138 -3.34 8.43 1.07
C ALA A 138 -3.65 8.49 -0.43
N SER A 139 -3.16 7.54 -1.22
CA SER A 139 -3.47 7.43 -2.66
C SER A 139 -4.75 6.65 -2.96
N GLY A 140 -5.38 6.01 -1.95
CA GLY A 140 -6.52 5.13 -2.14
C GLY A 140 -6.18 3.82 -2.84
N ALA A 141 -4.93 3.39 -2.82
CA ALA A 141 -4.52 2.07 -3.28
C ALA A 141 -5.04 0.95 -2.36
N VAL A 142 -5.27 1.31 -1.09
CA VAL A 142 -5.93 0.49 -0.07
C VAL A 142 -6.96 1.33 0.67
N ASP A 143 -7.97 0.68 1.26
CA ASP A 143 -9.06 1.36 1.98
C ASP A 143 -8.66 1.77 3.38
N CYS A 144 -7.88 0.94 4.05
CA CYS A 144 -7.37 1.20 5.39
C CYS A 144 -6.03 0.49 5.62
N GLY A 145 -5.43 0.72 6.78
CA GLY A 145 -4.18 0.04 7.12
C GLY A 145 -3.77 0.25 8.56
N PHE A 146 -2.81 -0.56 8.98
CA PHE A 146 -2.18 -0.47 10.29
C PHE A 146 -0.85 0.25 10.18
N LEU A 147 -0.63 1.22 11.05
CA LEU A 147 0.62 2.00 11.06
C LEU A 147 0.94 2.48 12.49
N ARG A 148 2.16 2.94 12.66
CA ARG A 148 2.61 3.57 13.91
C ARG A 148 2.25 5.05 13.89
N LEU A 149 1.76 5.57 15.02
CA LEU A 149 1.53 7.00 15.21
C LEU A 149 2.79 7.70 15.76
N PRO A 150 2.98 9.01 15.45
CA PRO A 150 2.14 9.83 14.60
C PRO A 150 2.32 9.55 13.11
N SER A 151 1.24 9.69 12.32
CA SER A 151 1.29 9.65 10.86
C SER A 151 1.83 10.98 10.32
N VAL A 152 2.67 10.91 9.30
CA VAL A 152 3.21 12.11 8.61
C VAL A 152 2.18 12.69 7.65
N LYS A 153 1.29 11.86 7.12
CA LYS A 153 0.22 12.28 6.20
C LYS A 153 -1.06 12.59 6.96
N ARG A 154 -1.87 13.49 6.40
CA ARG A 154 -3.17 13.85 6.99
C ARG A 154 -4.18 12.72 6.74
N LEU A 155 -4.16 11.70 7.60
CA LEU A 155 -5.06 10.56 7.59
C LEU A 155 -5.99 10.61 8.81
N GLN A 156 -7.19 10.05 8.67
CA GLN A 156 -8.02 9.77 9.84
C GLN A 156 -7.46 8.53 10.54
N THR A 157 -7.16 8.65 11.82
CA THR A 157 -6.51 7.59 12.59
C THR A 157 -7.28 7.25 13.84
N TYR A 158 -7.27 5.96 14.21
CA TYR A 158 -7.81 5.42 15.45
C TYR A 158 -6.71 4.67 16.18
N GLN A 159 -6.43 5.04 17.42
CA GLN A 159 -5.45 4.33 18.24
C GLN A 159 -6.06 3.01 18.71
N LEU A 160 -5.44 1.89 18.34
CA LEU A 160 -5.88 0.54 18.71
C LEU A 160 -5.11 0.00 19.91
N HIS A 161 -3.80 0.23 19.96
CA HIS A 161 -2.91 -0.28 21.00
C HIS A 161 -1.76 0.70 21.25
N ARG A 162 -1.11 0.56 22.40
CA ARG A 162 0.12 1.28 22.75
C ARG A 162 1.18 0.25 23.06
N ASP A 163 2.20 0.19 22.21
CA ASP A 163 3.35 -0.69 22.38
C ASP A 163 4.40 -0.02 23.27
N GLU A 164 5.11 -0.85 24.02
CA GLU A 164 6.27 -0.45 24.80
C GLU A 164 7.53 -0.97 24.11
N LEU A 165 8.55 -0.10 23.99
CA LEU A 165 9.85 -0.51 23.51
C LEU A 165 10.57 -1.26 24.64
N GLN A 166 11.05 -2.45 24.32
CA GLN A 166 11.85 -3.26 25.25
C GLN A 166 13.24 -3.51 24.66
N VAL A 167 14.24 -3.46 25.50
CA VAL A 167 15.60 -3.84 25.13
C VAL A 167 15.74 -5.36 25.28
N ILE A 168 16.23 -6.01 24.23
CA ILE A 168 16.53 -7.45 24.26
C ILE A 168 18.04 -7.61 24.31
N MET A 169 18.53 -8.42 25.22
CA MET A 169 19.94 -8.68 25.40
C MET A 169 20.18 -10.13 25.85
N PRO A 170 21.39 -10.68 25.72
CA PRO A 170 21.76 -11.97 26.32
C PRO A 170 21.49 -11.97 27.83
N TRP A 171 21.16 -13.14 28.39
CA TRP A 171 20.82 -13.29 29.81
C TRP A 171 21.98 -12.95 30.75
N ASP A 172 23.23 -13.10 30.28
CA ASP A 172 24.48 -12.81 30.98
C ASP A 172 25.03 -11.40 30.73
N HIS A 173 24.22 -10.52 30.09
CA HIS A 173 24.64 -9.16 29.80
C HIS A 173 24.78 -8.34 31.09
N PRO A 174 25.81 -7.45 31.24
CA PRO A 174 26.03 -6.66 32.46
C PRO A 174 24.85 -5.83 32.95
N TYR A 175 23.93 -5.52 32.06
CA TYR A 175 22.72 -4.74 32.38
C TYR A 175 21.44 -5.60 32.37
N ALA A 176 21.53 -6.94 32.37
CA ALA A 176 20.35 -7.80 32.28
C ALA A 176 19.37 -7.61 33.45
N ASP A 177 19.87 -7.28 34.64
CA ASP A 177 19.09 -7.07 35.85
C ASP A 177 18.69 -5.59 36.07
N CYS A 178 19.00 -4.69 35.12
CA CYS A 178 18.67 -3.26 35.26
C CYS A 178 17.24 -2.98 34.79
N ASP A 179 16.40 -2.50 35.71
CA ASP A 179 15.05 -1.99 35.42
C ASP A 179 14.83 -0.66 36.15
N PRO A 180 14.74 0.47 35.45
CA PRO A 180 14.77 0.64 34.00
C PRO A 180 16.18 0.50 33.39
N PHE A 181 16.23 0.03 32.14
CA PHE A 181 17.48 -0.05 31.39
C PHE A 181 18.08 1.36 31.16
N PRO A 182 19.37 1.60 31.47
CA PRO A 182 19.99 2.90 31.25
C PRO A 182 20.20 3.19 29.77
N VAL A 183 19.46 4.18 29.23
CA VAL A 183 19.52 4.57 27.80
C VAL A 183 20.94 4.97 27.37
N SER A 184 21.77 5.46 28.30
CA SER A 184 23.19 5.76 28.05
C SER A 184 24.03 4.53 27.68
N ALA A 185 23.56 3.34 27.96
CA ALA A 185 24.24 2.09 27.60
C ALA A 185 23.93 1.59 26.18
N LEU A 186 23.11 2.34 25.41
CA LEU A 186 22.85 2.12 23.98
C LEU A 186 23.84 2.85 23.07
N ALA A 187 24.80 3.61 23.61
CA ALA A 187 25.78 4.39 22.86
C ALA A 187 27.02 3.59 22.45
#